data_fda5239b0340a1cc912aa3ac24b89afc
#
_entry.id   fda5239b0340a1cc912aa3ac24b89afc
#
_cell.length_a   1.000
_cell.length_b   1.000
_cell.length_c   1.000
_cell.angle_alpha   90.00
_cell.angle_beta   90.00
_cell.angle_gamma   90.00
#
_symmetry.space_group_name_H-M   'P 1'
#
loop_
_entity.id
_entity.type
_entity.pdbx_description
1 polymer ?
#
loop_
_entity_poly.entity_id
_entity_poly.type
_entity_poly.pdbx_seq_one_letter_code
_entity_poly.pdbx_strand_id
1 'polypeptide(L)'
;MIADFIKEDPETLAHVLDVIAGDIATLSRRLIQEAGVEGIYFSTQQVQDERVTDEEYRKIIEPSNIAVLEAANEAGGINILHICGFEGASNEVELFKDYPAQVINWATHHEGLSLAAGRKLFGDRAVLGGFVNGKKGLLYQGEREAIEQETRRLVAEAGSRGLILGADCTVPDDFQLERLDWVRQAAVL
;
A
#
# COMPACT_ATOMS: atom_id res chain seq x y z
N MET A 1 7.17 18.04 -12.26
CA MET A 1 5.80 18.33 -12.77
C MET A 1 4.80 18.55 -11.64
N ILE A 2 4.39 17.57 -10.80
CA ILE A 2 3.44 17.82 -9.69
C ILE A 2 3.96 18.89 -8.73
N ALA A 3 5.23 18.82 -8.32
CA ALA A 3 5.84 19.83 -7.47
C ALA A 3 5.80 21.25 -8.06
N ASP A 4 5.90 21.38 -9.37
CA ASP A 4 5.79 22.68 -10.03
C ASP A 4 4.36 23.24 -9.91
N PHE A 5 3.33 22.39 -10.15
CA PHE A 5 1.93 22.82 -9.94
C PHE A 5 1.61 23.16 -8.48
N ILE A 6 2.16 22.42 -7.51
CA ILE A 6 2.01 22.76 -6.09
C ILE A 6 2.54 24.17 -5.79
N LYS A 7 3.63 24.57 -6.46
CA LYS A 7 4.26 25.89 -6.24
C LYS A 7 3.62 27.02 -7.06
N GLU A 8 3.14 26.71 -8.27
CA GLU A 8 2.66 27.72 -9.22
C GLU A 8 1.15 27.94 -9.14
N ASP A 9 0.37 26.87 -8.99
CA ASP A 9 -1.10 26.92 -8.96
C ASP A 9 -1.69 25.75 -8.12
N PRO A 10 -1.52 25.79 -6.78
CA PRO A 10 -2.03 24.75 -5.89
C PRO A 10 -3.56 24.60 -5.89
N GLU A 11 -4.30 25.70 -6.14
CA GLU A 11 -5.76 25.69 -6.14
C GLU A 11 -6.30 24.92 -7.34
N THR A 12 -5.78 25.18 -8.55
CA THR A 12 -6.14 24.39 -9.74
C THR A 12 -5.74 22.94 -9.61
N LEU A 13 -4.55 22.64 -9.05
CA LEU A 13 -4.15 21.27 -8.81
C LEU A 13 -5.11 20.55 -7.86
N ALA A 14 -5.44 21.15 -6.72
CA ALA A 14 -6.40 20.58 -5.77
C ALA A 14 -7.76 20.32 -6.43
N HIS A 15 -8.26 21.27 -7.19
CA HIS A 15 -9.53 21.09 -7.93
C HIS A 15 -9.48 19.92 -8.94
N VAL A 16 -8.39 19.79 -9.69
CA VAL A 16 -8.22 18.66 -10.64
C VAL A 16 -8.18 17.33 -9.90
N LEU A 17 -7.47 17.27 -8.77
CA LEU A 17 -7.41 16.07 -7.93
C LEU A 17 -8.78 15.72 -7.36
N ASP A 18 -9.58 16.70 -6.94
CA ASP A 18 -10.95 16.48 -6.45
C ASP A 18 -11.87 15.90 -7.53
N VAL A 19 -11.77 16.39 -8.76
CA VAL A 19 -12.54 15.85 -9.90
C VAL A 19 -12.17 14.38 -10.16
N ILE A 20 -10.88 14.08 -10.22
CA ILE A 20 -10.38 12.71 -10.42
C ILE A 20 -10.83 11.81 -9.25
N ALA A 21 -10.70 12.28 -8.02
CA ALA A 21 -11.13 11.54 -6.84
C ALA A 21 -12.64 11.27 -6.86
N GLY A 22 -13.46 12.20 -7.31
CA GLY A 22 -14.90 12.03 -7.48
C GLY A 22 -15.25 10.90 -8.45
N ASP A 23 -14.56 10.82 -9.58
CA ASP A 23 -14.73 9.75 -10.56
C ASP A 23 -14.30 8.38 -10.00
N ILE A 24 -13.13 8.32 -9.33
CA ILE A 24 -12.63 7.09 -8.70
C ILE A 24 -13.55 6.66 -7.56
N ALA A 25 -14.03 7.58 -6.73
CA ALA A 25 -14.98 7.32 -5.65
C ALA A 25 -16.29 6.73 -6.20
N THR A 26 -16.81 7.28 -7.30
CA THR A 26 -18.01 6.77 -7.98
C THR A 26 -17.78 5.35 -8.50
N LEU A 27 -16.65 5.12 -9.16
CA LEU A 27 -16.27 3.78 -9.64
C LEU A 27 -16.15 2.78 -8.48
N SER A 28 -15.50 3.17 -7.39
CA SER A 28 -15.30 2.33 -6.21
C SER A 28 -16.63 1.90 -5.57
N ARG A 29 -17.57 2.84 -5.40
CA ARG A 29 -18.92 2.53 -4.90
C ARG A 29 -19.64 1.53 -5.81
N ARG A 30 -19.60 1.73 -7.11
CA ARG A 30 -20.27 0.83 -8.07
C ARG A 30 -19.64 -0.54 -8.12
N LEU A 31 -18.32 -0.65 -8.05
CA LEU A 31 -17.62 -1.93 -8.00
C LEU A 31 -18.04 -2.73 -6.75
N ILE A 32 -18.11 -2.08 -5.60
CA ILE A 32 -18.48 -2.74 -4.34
C ILE A 32 -19.98 -3.09 -4.33
N GLN A 33 -20.86 -2.14 -4.64
CA GLN A 33 -22.30 -2.31 -4.49
C GLN A 33 -22.98 -3.05 -5.64
N GLU A 34 -22.51 -2.84 -6.89
CA GLU A 34 -23.15 -3.40 -8.07
C GLU A 34 -22.41 -4.64 -8.62
N ALA A 35 -21.07 -4.63 -8.61
CA ALA A 35 -20.27 -5.76 -9.11
C ALA A 35 -19.92 -6.79 -8.03
N GLY A 36 -20.10 -6.45 -6.75
CA GLY A 36 -19.91 -7.38 -5.63
C GLY A 36 -18.45 -7.65 -5.28
N VAL A 37 -17.54 -6.71 -5.54
CA VAL A 37 -16.16 -6.83 -5.06
C VAL A 37 -16.12 -6.50 -3.57
N GLU A 38 -15.19 -7.14 -2.83
CA GLU A 38 -15.06 -6.99 -1.39
C GLU A 38 -14.49 -5.62 -0.97
N GLY A 39 -13.80 -4.93 -1.86
CA GLY A 39 -13.17 -3.64 -1.59
C GLY A 39 -12.24 -3.22 -2.73
N ILE A 40 -11.46 -2.18 -2.51
CA ILE A 40 -10.49 -1.67 -3.46
C ILE A 40 -9.06 -1.81 -2.94
N TYR A 41 -8.12 -1.98 -3.86
CA TYR A 41 -6.69 -1.84 -3.62
C TYR A 41 -6.27 -0.47 -4.15
N PHE A 42 -6.22 0.53 -3.25
CA PHE A 42 -5.94 1.92 -3.58
C PHE A 42 -4.44 2.20 -3.46
N SER A 43 -3.82 2.57 -4.57
CA SER A 43 -2.39 2.88 -4.60
C SER A 43 -2.16 4.38 -4.58
N THR A 44 -1.29 4.83 -3.69
CA THR A 44 -0.82 6.21 -3.60
C THR A 44 0.66 6.26 -3.25
N GLN A 45 1.25 7.43 -3.33
CA GLN A 45 2.61 7.71 -2.89
C GLN A 45 2.73 9.18 -2.50
N GLN A 46 3.73 9.50 -1.69
CA GLN A 46 4.11 10.88 -1.44
C GLN A 46 4.68 11.51 -2.72
N VAL A 47 4.56 12.82 -2.85
CA VAL A 47 5.31 13.55 -3.87
C VAL A 47 6.78 13.56 -3.44
N GLN A 48 7.59 12.73 -4.10
CA GLN A 48 9.00 12.52 -3.77
C GLN A 48 9.88 13.59 -4.42
N ASP A 49 9.66 14.83 -4.02
CA ASP A 49 10.39 16.01 -4.46
C ASP A 49 10.63 16.89 -3.23
N GLU A 50 11.88 17.14 -2.88
CA GLU A 50 12.29 17.89 -1.69
C GLU A 50 11.72 19.32 -1.62
N ARG A 51 11.19 19.84 -2.71
CA ARG A 51 10.49 21.13 -2.77
C ARG A 51 9.09 21.08 -2.16
N VAL A 52 8.52 19.88 -1.96
CA VAL A 52 7.16 19.68 -1.44
C VAL A 52 7.25 19.29 0.02
N THR A 53 6.68 20.11 0.88
CA THR A 53 6.62 19.85 2.31
C THR A 53 5.46 18.90 2.65
N ASP A 54 5.53 18.26 3.81
CA ASP A 54 4.44 17.44 4.34
C ASP A 54 3.15 18.24 4.52
N GLU A 55 3.26 19.51 4.89
CA GLU A 55 2.09 20.40 5.02
C GLU A 55 1.40 20.63 3.68
N GLU A 56 2.17 20.86 2.61
CA GLU A 56 1.63 20.99 1.25
C GLU A 56 1.01 19.68 0.75
N TYR A 57 1.65 18.54 1.02
CA TYR A 57 1.07 17.24 0.71
C TYR A 57 -0.28 17.05 1.42
N ARG A 58 -0.33 17.27 2.74
CA ARG A 58 -1.56 17.15 3.54
C ARG A 58 -2.66 18.10 3.10
N LYS A 59 -2.31 19.27 2.63
CA LYS A 59 -3.29 20.28 2.21
C LYS A 59 -3.81 20.07 0.80
N ILE A 60 -2.96 19.59 -0.13
CA ILE A 60 -3.26 19.61 -1.57
C ILE A 60 -3.56 18.21 -2.11
N ILE A 61 -2.82 17.18 -1.67
CA ILE A 61 -2.88 15.82 -2.23
C ILE A 61 -3.74 14.89 -1.36
N GLU A 62 -3.49 14.88 -0.06
CA GLU A 62 -4.12 13.94 0.88
C GLU A 62 -5.65 13.96 0.84
N PRO A 63 -6.36 15.12 0.75
CA PRO A 63 -7.82 15.16 0.78
C PRO A 63 -8.47 14.31 -0.32
N SER A 64 -7.94 14.36 -1.53
CA SER A 64 -8.44 13.57 -2.66
C SER A 64 -8.29 12.07 -2.44
N ASN A 65 -7.16 11.64 -1.87
CA ASN A 65 -6.93 10.23 -1.52
C ASN A 65 -7.88 9.74 -0.43
N ILE A 66 -8.07 10.55 0.63
CA ILE A 66 -9.00 10.25 1.72
C ILE A 66 -10.43 10.11 1.18
N ALA A 67 -10.89 11.02 0.34
CA ALA A 67 -12.23 10.99 -0.24
C ALA A 67 -12.55 9.69 -1.00
N VAL A 68 -11.58 9.13 -1.72
CA VAL A 68 -11.74 7.85 -2.42
C VAL A 68 -11.93 6.70 -1.43
N LEU A 69 -11.08 6.63 -0.39
CA LEU A 69 -11.16 5.57 0.62
C LEU A 69 -12.43 5.67 1.48
N GLU A 70 -12.84 6.89 1.84
CA GLU A 70 -14.10 7.11 2.56
C GLU A 70 -15.29 6.65 1.73
N ALA A 71 -15.33 6.97 0.45
CA ALA A 71 -16.39 6.53 -0.46
C ALA A 71 -16.47 4.99 -0.59
N ALA A 72 -15.32 4.33 -0.62
CA ALA A 72 -15.24 2.87 -0.65
C ALA A 72 -15.67 2.25 0.71
N ASN A 73 -15.34 2.89 1.83
CA ASN A 73 -15.78 2.47 3.16
C ASN A 73 -17.30 2.62 3.33
N GLU A 74 -17.87 3.75 2.91
CA GLU A 74 -19.33 3.99 2.91
C GLU A 74 -20.09 2.95 2.07
N ALA A 75 -19.47 2.47 1.01
CA ALA A 75 -20.02 1.38 0.18
C ALA A 75 -19.95 0.01 0.84
N GLY A 76 -19.28 -0.13 2.00
CA GLY A 76 -19.12 -1.38 2.75
C GLY A 76 -17.86 -2.17 2.39
N GLY A 77 -16.89 -1.56 1.70
CA GLY A 77 -15.67 -2.23 1.27
C GLY A 77 -14.67 -2.47 2.40
N ILE A 78 -13.89 -3.55 2.30
CA ILE A 78 -12.67 -3.79 3.07
C ILE A 78 -11.49 -3.38 2.18
N ASN A 79 -10.95 -2.21 2.45
CA ASN A 79 -10.06 -1.53 1.53
C ASN A 79 -8.59 -1.66 1.94
N ILE A 80 -7.72 -1.80 0.94
CA ILE A 80 -6.26 -1.87 1.09
C ILE A 80 -5.67 -0.56 0.60
N LEU A 81 -4.87 0.10 1.44
CA LEU A 81 -4.00 1.19 1.03
C LEU A 81 -2.63 0.63 0.67
N HIS A 82 -2.17 0.86 -0.54
CA HIS A 82 -0.81 0.60 -0.97
C HIS A 82 -0.01 1.90 -1.03
N ILE A 83 0.98 2.03 -0.16
CA ILE A 83 1.96 3.11 -0.17
C ILE A 83 3.09 2.68 -1.12
N CYS A 84 3.05 3.19 -2.34
CA CYS A 84 3.96 2.77 -3.40
C CYS A 84 5.34 3.40 -3.22
N GLY A 85 6.33 2.60 -2.87
CA GLY A 85 7.73 2.99 -2.73
C GLY A 85 8.66 2.06 -3.50
N PHE A 86 9.78 2.58 -4.00
CA PHE A 86 10.77 1.80 -4.73
C PHE A 86 12.17 2.38 -4.53
N GLU A 87 13.19 1.66 -4.98
CA GLU A 87 14.59 2.08 -4.85
C GLU A 87 14.81 3.51 -5.39
N GLY A 88 15.26 4.41 -4.51
CA GLY A 88 15.48 5.83 -4.82
C GLY A 88 14.23 6.71 -4.74
N ALA A 89 13.08 6.18 -4.30
CA ALA A 89 11.82 6.90 -4.17
C ALA A 89 11.01 6.38 -2.97
N SER A 90 11.55 6.53 -1.76
CA SER A 90 10.88 6.19 -0.50
C SER A 90 9.89 7.25 -0.05
N ASN A 91 8.94 6.85 0.77
CA ASN A 91 7.91 7.69 1.35
C ASN A 91 8.21 7.98 2.83
N GLU A 92 7.70 9.11 3.33
CA GLU A 92 7.51 9.31 4.77
C GLU A 92 6.24 8.53 5.18
N VAL A 93 6.39 7.23 5.52
CA VAL A 93 5.27 6.30 5.73
C VAL A 93 4.31 6.79 6.83
N GLU A 94 4.79 7.57 7.79
CA GLU A 94 3.98 8.14 8.87
C GLU A 94 2.91 9.13 8.38
N LEU A 95 3.09 9.75 7.20
CA LEU A 95 2.07 10.60 6.57
C LEU A 95 0.75 9.86 6.31
N PHE A 96 0.82 8.55 6.11
CA PHE A 96 -0.32 7.71 5.77
C PHE A 96 -0.99 7.06 6.99
N LYS A 97 -0.55 7.41 8.20
CA LYS A 97 -1.01 6.80 9.44
C LYS A 97 -2.53 6.89 9.63
N ASP A 98 -3.12 8.01 9.28
CA ASP A 98 -4.53 8.30 9.53
C ASP A 98 -5.44 8.01 8.31
N TYR A 99 -4.90 7.44 7.23
CA TYR A 99 -5.69 7.03 6.06
C TYR A 99 -6.71 5.95 6.44
N PRO A 100 -7.98 6.07 6.00
CA PRO A 100 -9.07 5.21 6.49
C PRO A 100 -9.16 3.88 5.73
N ALA A 101 -8.05 3.11 5.69
CA ALA A 101 -8.01 1.77 5.11
C ALA A 101 -7.91 0.70 6.21
N GLN A 102 -8.45 -0.50 5.97
CA GLN A 102 -8.45 -1.62 6.89
C GLN A 102 -7.16 -2.44 6.80
N VAL A 103 -6.51 -2.40 5.65
CA VAL A 103 -5.24 -3.08 5.39
C VAL A 103 -4.23 -2.08 4.83
N ILE A 104 -3.01 -2.11 5.33
CA ILE A 104 -1.93 -1.25 4.84
C ILE A 104 -0.83 -2.10 4.22
N ASN A 105 -0.43 -1.76 3.01
CA ASN A 105 0.68 -2.36 2.28
C ASN A 105 1.71 -1.28 1.93
N TRP A 106 2.97 -1.60 2.09
CA TRP A 106 4.09 -0.73 1.70
C TRP A 106 5.32 -1.56 1.33
N ALA A 107 6.32 -0.92 0.71
CA ALA A 107 7.57 -1.55 0.33
C ALA A 107 8.51 -1.68 1.54
N THR A 108 8.32 -2.73 2.36
CA THR A 108 8.98 -2.91 3.68
C THR A 108 10.49 -2.70 3.64
N HIS A 109 11.15 -3.14 2.58
CA HIS A 109 12.60 -3.06 2.42
C HIS A 109 13.06 -1.66 1.96
N HIS A 110 12.33 -1.04 1.02
CA HIS A 110 12.69 0.29 0.49
C HIS A 110 12.38 1.41 1.48
N GLU A 111 11.29 1.28 2.23
CA GLU A 111 10.90 2.23 3.28
C GLU A 111 11.65 2.00 4.60
N GLY A 112 12.37 0.89 4.74
CA GLY A 112 13.08 0.56 5.98
C GLY A 112 12.17 0.32 7.19
N LEU A 113 10.88 0.01 6.95
CA LEU A 113 9.87 -0.22 7.97
C LEU A 113 9.41 -1.67 7.93
N SER A 114 9.80 -2.49 8.92
CA SER A 114 9.37 -3.89 9.00
C SER A 114 7.87 -4.02 9.25
N LEU A 115 7.29 -5.19 8.93
CA LEU A 115 5.87 -5.46 9.19
C LEU A 115 5.52 -5.31 10.68
N ALA A 116 6.39 -5.74 11.58
CA ALA A 116 6.20 -5.58 13.01
C ALA A 116 6.22 -4.11 13.47
N ALA A 117 7.09 -3.29 12.89
CA ALA A 117 7.13 -1.86 13.15
C ALA A 117 5.90 -1.15 12.56
N GLY A 118 5.50 -1.52 11.34
CA GLY A 118 4.29 -0.99 10.71
C GLY A 118 3.02 -1.31 11.50
N ARG A 119 2.90 -2.50 12.07
CA ARG A 119 1.78 -2.83 12.97
C ARG A 119 1.69 -1.91 14.18
N LYS A 120 2.82 -1.47 14.74
CA LYS A 120 2.82 -0.47 15.83
C LYS A 120 2.42 0.89 15.34
N LEU A 121 2.86 1.29 14.14
CA LEU A 121 2.53 2.58 13.54
C LEU A 121 1.05 2.66 13.17
N PHE A 122 0.52 1.63 12.51
CA PHE A 122 -0.84 1.62 11.99
C PHE A 122 -1.91 1.08 12.95
N GLY A 123 -1.50 0.67 14.16
CA GLY A 123 -2.43 0.20 15.20
C GLY A 123 -3.07 -1.15 14.87
N ASP A 124 -4.38 -1.29 15.08
CA ASP A 124 -5.11 -2.55 14.93
C ASP A 124 -5.39 -2.98 13.49
N ARG A 125 -4.93 -2.19 12.51
CA ARG A 125 -5.12 -2.51 11.09
C ARG A 125 -4.25 -3.69 10.66
N ALA A 126 -4.76 -4.46 9.70
CA ALA A 126 -3.96 -5.52 9.10
C ALA A 126 -2.82 -4.92 8.25
N VAL A 127 -1.69 -5.62 8.19
CA VAL A 127 -0.55 -5.27 7.34
C VAL A 127 -0.34 -6.33 6.28
N LEU A 128 0.03 -5.88 5.07
CA LEU A 128 0.28 -6.74 3.92
C LEU A 128 1.69 -6.49 3.39
N GLY A 129 2.45 -7.53 3.05
CA GLY A 129 3.77 -7.43 2.47
C GLY A 129 4.77 -8.42 3.04
N GLY A 130 6.04 -8.02 3.09
CA GLY A 130 7.15 -8.74 3.70
C GLY A 130 8.15 -9.33 2.73
N PHE A 131 7.77 -9.48 1.46
CA PHE A 131 8.68 -9.98 0.42
C PHE A 131 8.97 -8.91 -0.62
N VAL A 132 10.25 -8.69 -0.91
CA VAL A 132 10.67 -7.84 -2.03
C VAL A 132 10.06 -8.35 -3.33
N ASN A 133 9.40 -7.46 -4.06
CA ASN A 133 8.65 -7.76 -5.28
C ASN A 133 9.50 -7.91 -6.54
N GLY A 134 10.74 -7.39 -6.54
CA GLY A 134 11.61 -7.38 -7.74
C GLY A 134 12.32 -8.71 -8.01
N LYS A 135 12.90 -8.85 -9.21
CA LYS A 135 13.61 -10.06 -9.67
C LYS A 135 14.79 -10.47 -8.80
N LYS A 136 15.38 -9.55 -8.03
CA LYS A 136 16.43 -9.83 -7.04
C LYS A 136 15.89 -10.29 -5.68
N GLY A 137 14.58 -10.21 -5.47
CA GLY A 137 13.94 -10.58 -4.21
C GLY A 137 13.91 -12.07 -3.96
N LEU A 138 13.91 -12.46 -2.68
CA LEU A 138 13.86 -13.86 -2.25
C LEU A 138 12.63 -14.58 -2.83
N LEU A 139 11.49 -13.93 -2.84
CA LEU A 139 10.24 -14.51 -3.37
C LEU A 139 10.35 -14.85 -4.85
N TYR A 140 11.11 -14.08 -5.65
CA TYR A 140 11.28 -14.31 -7.09
C TYR A 140 12.32 -15.40 -7.40
N GLN A 141 13.51 -15.35 -6.78
CA GLN A 141 14.65 -16.19 -7.16
C GLN A 141 15.11 -17.19 -6.09
N GLY A 142 14.56 -17.08 -4.86
CA GLY A 142 14.98 -17.94 -3.75
C GLY A 142 14.59 -19.41 -3.93
N GLU A 143 15.36 -20.30 -3.30
CA GLU A 143 14.97 -21.69 -3.16
C GLU A 143 13.81 -21.84 -2.16
N ARG A 144 13.07 -22.93 -2.28
CA ARG A 144 11.87 -23.19 -1.45
C ARG A 144 12.14 -23.09 0.04
N GLU A 145 13.20 -23.74 0.52
CA GLU A 145 13.59 -23.75 1.94
C GLU A 145 13.85 -22.34 2.48
N ALA A 146 14.47 -21.47 1.67
CA ALA A 146 14.75 -20.08 2.06
C ALA A 146 13.46 -19.25 2.12
N ILE A 147 12.54 -19.44 1.19
CA ILE A 147 11.23 -18.78 1.20
C ILE A 147 10.42 -19.24 2.43
N GLU A 148 10.39 -20.52 2.72
CA GLU A 148 9.70 -21.07 3.89
C GLU A 148 10.30 -20.58 5.20
N GLN A 149 11.63 -20.47 5.29
CA GLN A 149 12.31 -19.93 6.48
C GLN A 149 11.95 -18.46 6.70
N GLU A 150 12.01 -17.66 5.65
CA GLU A 150 11.63 -16.23 5.72
C GLU A 150 10.15 -16.05 6.09
N THR A 151 9.27 -16.88 5.53
CA THR A 151 7.85 -16.91 5.89
C THR A 151 7.66 -17.10 7.40
N ARG A 152 8.30 -18.11 7.98
CA ARG A 152 8.23 -18.39 9.43
C ARG A 152 8.80 -17.24 10.25
N ARG A 153 9.88 -16.60 9.78
CA ARG A 153 10.49 -15.44 10.43
C ARG A 153 9.51 -14.27 10.46
N LEU A 154 8.88 -13.94 9.32
CA LEU A 154 7.91 -12.85 9.21
C LEU A 154 6.70 -13.08 10.14
N VAL A 155 6.16 -14.31 10.17
CA VAL A 155 5.05 -14.66 11.07
C VAL A 155 5.47 -14.58 12.55
N ALA A 156 6.66 -15.03 12.90
CA ALA A 156 7.17 -14.94 14.27
C ALA A 156 7.37 -13.49 14.73
N GLU A 157 7.84 -12.61 13.83
CA GLU A 157 8.11 -11.21 14.11
C GLU A 157 6.83 -10.37 14.17
N ALA A 158 5.95 -10.51 13.17
CA ALA A 158 4.75 -9.68 13.02
C ALA A 158 3.48 -10.28 13.67
N GLY A 159 3.52 -11.55 14.07
CA GLY A 159 2.37 -12.26 14.61
C GLY A 159 1.48 -12.89 13.54
N SER A 160 0.65 -13.86 13.95
CA SER A 160 -0.19 -14.66 13.03
C SER A 160 -1.57 -14.04 12.72
N ARG A 161 -1.95 -12.97 13.41
CA ARG A 161 -3.24 -12.27 13.20
C ARG A 161 -3.00 -10.86 12.70
N GLY A 162 -3.84 -10.40 11.76
CA GLY A 162 -3.67 -9.07 11.14
C GLY A 162 -2.43 -8.98 10.25
N LEU A 163 -1.95 -10.12 9.74
CA LEU A 163 -0.83 -10.23 8.82
C LEU A 163 -1.29 -10.94 7.54
N ILE A 164 -1.04 -10.31 6.40
CA ILE A 164 -1.20 -10.88 5.07
C ILE A 164 0.19 -10.92 4.44
N LEU A 165 0.72 -12.13 4.23
CA LEU A 165 2.02 -12.29 3.58
C LEU A 165 1.88 -12.13 2.06
N GLY A 166 2.72 -11.29 1.49
CA GLY A 166 2.72 -11.01 0.06
C GLY A 166 3.96 -10.24 -0.37
N ALA A 167 3.97 -9.88 -1.64
CA ALA A 167 4.99 -8.99 -2.17
C ALA A 167 4.75 -7.53 -1.72
N ASP A 168 5.82 -6.79 -1.56
CA ASP A 168 5.79 -5.38 -1.15
C ASP A 168 5.12 -4.46 -2.20
N CYS A 169 5.14 -4.88 -3.47
CA CYS A 169 4.51 -4.19 -4.60
C CYS A 169 4.26 -5.20 -5.74
N THR A 170 3.95 -4.72 -6.96
CA THR A 170 3.72 -5.53 -8.15
C THR A 170 4.89 -6.46 -8.45
N VAL A 171 4.62 -7.75 -8.62
CA VAL A 171 5.62 -8.73 -9.03
C VAL A 171 5.81 -8.73 -10.55
N PRO A 172 6.98 -9.18 -11.07
CA PRO A 172 7.20 -9.35 -12.50
C PRO A 172 6.16 -10.28 -13.16
N ASP A 173 5.88 -10.06 -14.44
CA ASP A 173 4.91 -10.82 -15.23
C ASP A 173 5.30 -12.31 -15.44
N ASP A 174 6.61 -12.61 -15.36
CA ASP A 174 7.18 -13.95 -15.42
C ASP A 174 7.30 -14.64 -14.04
N PHE A 175 6.64 -14.11 -13.01
CA PHE A 175 6.68 -14.63 -11.65
C PHE A 175 6.02 -16.03 -11.55
N GLN A 176 6.68 -16.95 -10.87
CA GLN A 176 6.18 -18.32 -10.68
C GLN A 176 5.20 -18.41 -9.50
N LEU A 177 3.92 -18.57 -9.78
CA LEU A 177 2.85 -18.58 -8.79
C LEU A 177 2.99 -19.67 -7.71
N GLU A 178 3.64 -20.81 -8.03
CA GLU A 178 3.89 -21.87 -7.05
C GLU A 178 4.68 -21.41 -5.82
N ARG A 179 5.45 -20.32 -5.95
CA ARG A 179 6.20 -19.72 -4.83
C ARG A 179 5.29 -19.15 -3.76
N LEU A 180 4.10 -18.69 -4.14
CA LEU A 180 3.06 -18.28 -3.19
C LEU A 180 2.50 -19.47 -2.41
N ASP A 181 2.43 -20.65 -3.05
CA ASP A 181 2.04 -21.88 -2.35
C ASP A 181 3.08 -22.29 -1.29
N TRP A 182 4.37 -22.10 -1.54
CA TRP A 182 5.40 -22.33 -0.52
C TRP A 182 5.24 -21.41 0.68
N VAL A 183 4.96 -20.10 0.42
CA VAL A 183 4.64 -19.15 1.49
C VAL A 183 3.41 -19.60 2.27
N ARG A 184 2.32 -19.92 1.57
CA ARG A 184 1.05 -20.37 2.18
C ARG A 184 1.23 -21.61 3.04
N GLN A 185 1.98 -22.61 2.56
CA GLN A 185 2.25 -23.84 3.30
C GLN A 185 3.12 -23.60 4.54
N ALA A 186 4.11 -22.70 4.46
CA ALA A 186 4.99 -22.39 5.59
C ALA A 186 4.35 -21.46 6.64
N ALA A 187 3.32 -20.72 6.27
CA ALA A 187 2.58 -19.83 7.17
C ALA A 187 1.60 -20.56 8.10
N VAL A 188 1.29 -21.81 7.83
CA VAL A 188 0.42 -22.64 8.69
C VAL A 188 1.24 -23.05 9.93
N LEU A 189 0.83 -22.52 11.10
CA LEU A 189 1.41 -22.82 12.43
C LEU A 189 0.74 -24.08 13.03
#